data_0632975a635958a5fdb554f7830c4f06
#
_entry.id   0632975a635958a5fdb554f7830c4f06
#
_cell.length_a   1.000
_cell.length_b   1.000
_cell.length_c   1.000
_cell.angle_alpha   90.00
_cell.angle_beta   90.00
_cell.angle_gamma   90.00
#
_symmetry.space_group_name_H-M   'P 1'
#
loop_
_entity.id
_entity.type
_entity.pdbx_description
1 polymer ?
#
loop_
_entity_poly.entity_id
_entity_poly.type
_entity_poly.pdbx_seq_one_letter_code
_entity_poly.pdbx_strand_id
1 'polypeptide(L)'
;MPVRVVAGFACVVLAGAIALGCVADAPDSITAETQRFDEIADLPVPDITGEMTLEQTRAERRSGREFAGVELTADVIGQLFWAGQGITDERGYRTAPSAGALYPLELYAVTATAVMHYLPDGHRVESRADTSSLTGLGDLAFGQDWLSSAPVVLVVVGVDALTQAEYGALASDFVEREAGHATQNILLQATALDLAAVPVGGFDPAGAARLLALPPGHEVIYLVPVGEPVGADGS
;
A
#
# COMPACT_ATOMS: atom_id res chain seq x y z
N MET A 1 42.91 -20.31 -59.91
CA MET A 1 43.65 -21.60 -60.04
C MET A 1 43.93 -22.10 -58.65
N PRO A 2 43.89 -23.40 -58.49
CA PRO A 2 43.03 -24.09 -57.53
C PRO A 2 43.83 -24.70 -56.39
N VAL A 3 43.17 -25.19 -55.36
CA VAL A 3 43.24 -26.63 -55.01
C VAL A 3 42.27 -26.93 -53.86
N ARG A 4 41.39 -27.89 -54.10
CA ARG A 4 40.57 -28.61 -53.18
C ARG A 4 41.44 -29.53 -52.29
N VAL A 5 41.03 -29.71 -51.03
CA VAL A 5 41.20 -30.99 -50.35
C VAL A 5 39.94 -31.26 -49.51
N VAL A 6 39.29 -32.32 -49.81
CA VAL A 6 38.24 -33.00 -49.09
C VAL A 6 38.92 -34.02 -48.16
N ALA A 7 38.50 -34.04 -46.90
CA ALA A 7 38.77 -35.19 -46.04
C ALA A 7 37.57 -35.37 -45.09
N GLY A 8 36.84 -36.45 -45.37
CA GLY A 8 35.84 -36.96 -44.47
C GLY A 8 36.45 -37.80 -43.36
N PHE A 9 35.84 -37.80 -42.20
CA PHE A 9 36.07 -38.82 -41.17
C PHE A 9 34.80 -39.04 -40.36
N ALA A 10 34.31 -40.25 -40.58
CA ALA A 10 33.87 -41.25 -39.62
C ALA A 10 32.99 -40.87 -38.44
N CYS A 11 31.78 -41.39 -38.53
CA CYS A 11 30.81 -41.59 -37.48
C CYS A 11 31.36 -42.56 -36.41
N VAL A 12 31.49 -42.16 -35.18
CA VAL A 12 31.61 -43.06 -34.03
C VAL A 12 30.37 -42.90 -33.16
N VAL A 13 29.53 -43.94 -33.20
CA VAL A 13 28.41 -44.12 -32.29
C VAL A 13 28.97 -44.62 -30.95
N LEU A 14 28.92 -43.84 -29.91
CA LEU A 14 29.14 -44.29 -28.53
C LEU A 14 27.77 -44.35 -27.83
N ALA A 15 27.35 -45.58 -27.56
CA ALA A 15 26.23 -45.83 -26.65
C ALA A 15 26.70 -45.53 -25.21
N GLY A 16 26.14 -44.55 -24.58
CA GLY A 16 26.39 -44.18 -23.18
C GLY A 16 25.11 -44.23 -22.38
N ALA A 17 25.17 -44.92 -21.26
CA ALA A 17 24.10 -45.30 -20.35
C ALA A 17 23.18 -44.17 -19.92
N ILE A 18 21.88 -44.49 -19.89
CA ILE A 18 20.83 -43.69 -19.26
C ILE A 18 21.06 -43.77 -17.75
N ALA A 19 21.57 -42.69 -17.15
CA ALA A 19 21.47 -42.45 -15.72
C ALA A 19 20.07 -41.89 -15.42
N LEU A 20 19.21 -42.67 -14.75
CA LEU A 20 18.02 -42.16 -14.10
C LEU A 20 18.47 -41.19 -12.99
N GLY A 21 18.54 -39.91 -13.32
CA GLY A 21 18.64 -38.84 -12.33
C GLY A 21 17.27 -38.64 -11.66
N CYS A 22 17.22 -38.79 -10.35
CA CYS A 22 16.08 -38.33 -9.54
C CYS A 22 15.78 -36.89 -9.91
N VAL A 23 14.60 -36.64 -10.47
CA VAL A 23 14.01 -35.32 -10.55
C VAL A 23 13.67 -34.99 -9.09
N ALA A 24 14.45 -34.12 -8.48
CA ALA A 24 14.04 -33.48 -7.25
C ALA A 24 12.81 -32.66 -7.60
N ASP A 25 11.69 -32.94 -6.93
CA ASP A 25 10.49 -32.14 -6.97
C ASP A 25 10.90 -30.69 -6.68
N ALA A 26 10.69 -29.82 -7.65
CA ALA A 26 10.76 -28.39 -7.42
C ALA A 26 9.69 -28.08 -6.34
N PRO A 27 10.01 -27.23 -5.34
CA PRO A 27 9.00 -26.84 -4.37
C PRO A 27 7.84 -26.22 -5.13
N ASP A 28 6.62 -26.66 -4.76
CA ASP A 28 5.35 -26.16 -5.27
C ASP A 28 5.46 -24.65 -5.47
N SER A 29 5.20 -24.21 -6.69
CA SER A 29 4.99 -22.81 -6.99
C SER A 29 3.81 -22.37 -6.14
N ILE A 30 4.07 -21.67 -5.03
CA ILE A 30 3.05 -20.93 -4.29
C ILE A 30 2.49 -19.94 -5.31
N THR A 31 1.37 -20.29 -5.91
CA THR A 31 0.56 -19.34 -6.68
C THR A 31 0.20 -18.25 -5.69
N ALA A 32 0.78 -17.07 -5.89
CA ALA A 32 0.42 -15.91 -5.11
C ALA A 32 -1.10 -15.74 -5.24
N GLU A 33 -1.81 -16.02 -4.16
CA GLU A 33 -3.24 -15.81 -4.09
C GLU A 33 -3.45 -14.31 -4.15
N THR A 34 -3.87 -13.82 -5.30
CA THR A 34 -4.14 -12.40 -5.51
C THR A 34 -5.29 -12.00 -4.60
N GLN A 35 -5.14 -10.87 -3.95
CA GLN A 35 -6.15 -10.28 -3.06
C GLN A 35 -7.54 -10.32 -3.71
N ARG A 36 -8.50 -10.93 -3.03
CA ARG A 36 -9.90 -10.95 -3.42
C ARG A 36 -10.67 -10.05 -2.48
N PHE A 37 -11.41 -9.10 -3.05
CA PHE A 37 -12.40 -8.32 -2.33
C PHE A 37 -13.79 -8.88 -2.63
N ASP A 38 -14.61 -8.96 -1.58
CA ASP A 38 -15.92 -9.60 -1.63
C ASP A 38 -17.07 -8.60 -1.72
N GLU A 39 -16.82 -7.36 -1.30
CA GLU A 39 -17.83 -6.30 -1.21
C GLU A 39 -17.29 -4.99 -1.78
N ILE A 40 -18.18 -4.23 -2.42
CA ILE A 40 -17.92 -2.84 -2.84
C ILE A 40 -19.02 -1.98 -2.26
N ALA A 41 -18.63 -0.87 -1.62
CA ALA A 41 -19.56 0.08 -1.00
C ALA A 41 -19.18 1.53 -1.36
N ASP A 42 -20.19 2.38 -1.47
CA ASP A 42 -19.99 3.82 -1.53
C ASP A 42 -19.57 4.34 -0.15
N LEU A 43 -18.60 5.23 -0.11
CA LEU A 43 -18.24 5.95 1.10
C LEU A 43 -19.09 7.22 1.24
N PRO A 44 -19.32 7.71 2.47
CA PRO A 44 -19.97 8.97 2.70
C PRO A 44 -19.27 10.13 1.97
N VAL A 45 -20.06 11.09 1.48
CA VAL A 45 -19.52 12.25 0.73
C VAL A 45 -18.49 13.00 1.60
N PRO A 46 -17.29 13.29 1.09
CA PRO A 46 -16.27 13.97 1.88
C PRO A 46 -16.72 15.39 2.30
N ASP A 47 -16.41 15.75 3.54
CA ASP A 47 -16.56 17.12 4.01
C ASP A 47 -15.37 17.97 3.53
N ILE A 48 -15.68 19.06 2.83
CA ILE A 48 -14.69 20.02 2.32
C ILE A 48 -14.70 21.32 3.12
N THR A 49 -15.46 21.39 4.20
CA THR A 49 -15.71 22.63 4.97
C THR A 49 -15.24 22.55 6.42
N GLY A 50 -14.38 21.62 6.76
CA GLY A 50 -13.93 21.33 8.13
C GLY A 50 -13.76 22.56 9.04
N GLU A 51 -13.94 22.39 10.35
CA GLU A 51 -13.96 23.48 11.33
C GLU A 51 -12.58 24.08 11.60
N MET A 52 -11.51 23.28 11.51
CA MET A 52 -10.13 23.71 11.77
C MET A 52 -9.49 24.33 10.52
N THR A 53 -8.86 25.48 10.67
CA THR A 53 -8.11 26.09 9.55
C THR A 53 -6.84 25.28 9.23
N LEU A 54 -6.34 25.42 7.99
CA LEU A 54 -5.10 24.76 7.57
C LEU A 54 -3.91 25.16 8.47
N GLU A 55 -3.86 26.41 8.91
CA GLU A 55 -2.81 26.94 9.78
C GLU A 55 -2.88 26.31 11.17
N GLN A 56 -4.08 26.20 11.74
CA GLN A 56 -4.29 25.51 13.02
C GLN A 56 -3.91 24.05 12.92
N THR A 57 -4.40 23.33 11.90
CA THR A 57 -4.07 21.93 11.66
C THR A 57 -2.56 21.70 11.58
N ARG A 58 -1.83 22.56 10.86
CA ARG A 58 -0.36 22.49 10.79
C ARG A 58 0.31 22.78 12.12
N ALA A 59 -0.20 23.74 12.89
CA ALA A 59 0.35 24.10 14.20
C ALA A 59 0.14 22.99 15.23
N GLU A 60 -0.96 22.24 15.16
CA GLU A 60 -1.39 21.26 16.14
C GLU A 60 -0.97 19.82 15.78
N ARG A 61 -0.76 19.51 14.48
CA ARG A 61 -0.35 18.19 14.05
C ARG A 61 0.87 17.67 14.83
N ARG A 62 0.71 16.55 15.51
CA ARG A 62 1.79 15.80 16.20
C ARG A 62 1.69 14.32 15.83
N SER A 63 2.82 13.62 15.95
CA SER A 63 2.86 12.15 15.82
C SER A 63 2.35 11.51 17.10
N GLY A 64 1.10 11.05 17.07
CA GLY A 64 0.46 10.32 18.17
C GLY A 64 0.66 8.81 18.03
N ARG A 65 0.91 8.10 19.14
CA ARG A 65 1.19 6.65 19.18
C ARG A 65 0.38 5.94 20.27
N GLU A 66 -0.53 6.62 20.90
CA GLU A 66 -1.42 6.10 21.93
C GLU A 66 -2.85 6.26 21.47
N PHE A 67 -3.57 5.15 21.35
CA PHE A 67 -4.92 5.10 20.78
C PHE A 67 -5.91 4.53 21.78
N ALA A 68 -7.10 5.12 21.87
CA ALA A 68 -8.16 4.70 22.79
C ALA A 68 -8.82 3.36 22.39
N GLY A 69 -8.50 2.81 21.22
CA GLY A 69 -9.07 1.54 20.74
C GLY A 69 -10.55 1.63 20.32
N VAL A 70 -11.08 2.82 20.13
CA VAL A 70 -12.43 3.06 19.62
C VAL A 70 -12.42 2.88 18.10
N GLU A 71 -13.36 2.08 17.57
CA GLU A 71 -13.49 1.88 16.12
C GLU A 71 -13.84 3.19 15.41
N LEU A 72 -13.17 3.45 14.29
CA LEU A 72 -13.47 4.60 13.44
C LEU A 72 -14.63 4.27 12.50
N THR A 73 -15.51 5.27 12.30
CA THR A 73 -16.65 5.14 11.39
C THR A 73 -16.24 5.18 9.92
N ALA A 74 -17.13 4.74 9.03
CA ALA A 74 -16.92 4.81 7.59
C ALA A 74 -16.74 6.25 7.09
N ASP A 75 -17.40 7.24 7.72
CA ASP A 75 -17.22 8.66 7.41
C ASP A 75 -15.77 9.09 7.67
N VAL A 76 -15.22 8.74 8.82
CA VAL A 76 -13.85 9.09 9.21
C VAL A 76 -12.83 8.41 8.28
N ILE A 77 -12.98 7.11 8.03
CA ILE A 77 -12.06 6.36 7.14
C ILE A 77 -12.17 6.91 5.71
N GLY A 78 -13.38 7.18 5.23
CA GLY A 78 -13.63 7.77 3.91
C GLY A 78 -12.98 9.15 3.76
N GLN A 79 -13.11 10.00 4.79
CA GLN A 79 -12.50 11.32 4.81
C GLN A 79 -10.96 11.26 4.76
N LEU A 80 -10.35 10.31 5.48
CA LEU A 80 -8.90 10.08 5.45
C LEU A 80 -8.42 9.57 4.07
N PHE A 81 -9.16 8.66 3.45
CA PHE A 81 -8.89 8.21 2.09
C PHE A 81 -8.97 9.35 1.09
N TRP A 82 -10.05 10.15 1.17
CA TRP A 82 -10.22 11.31 0.31
C TRP A 82 -9.09 12.31 0.48
N ALA A 83 -8.68 12.60 1.71
CA ALA A 83 -7.57 13.52 1.97
C ALA A 83 -6.28 13.05 1.30
N GLY A 84 -6.00 11.75 1.26
CA GLY A 84 -4.81 11.19 0.62
C GLY A 84 -4.87 11.18 -0.90
N GLN A 85 -5.97 10.69 -1.49
CA GLN A 85 -6.05 10.40 -2.93
C GLN A 85 -7.44 10.67 -3.55
N GLY A 86 -8.29 11.46 -2.90
CA GLY A 86 -9.61 11.80 -3.43
C GLY A 86 -9.56 12.62 -4.70
N ILE A 87 -10.48 12.34 -5.63
CA ILE A 87 -10.66 13.13 -6.85
C ILE A 87 -11.36 14.44 -6.50
N THR A 88 -10.84 15.56 -7.01
CA THR A 88 -11.30 16.91 -6.65
C THR A 88 -11.91 17.68 -7.82
N ASP A 89 -11.75 17.20 -9.04
CA ASP A 89 -12.38 17.80 -10.22
C ASP A 89 -12.66 16.78 -11.33
N GLU A 90 -13.45 17.22 -12.35
CA GLU A 90 -13.89 16.38 -13.46
C GLU A 90 -12.76 15.85 -14.35
N ARG A 91 -11.56 16.41 -14.29
CA ARG A 91 -10.37 15.94 -15.02
C ARG A 91 -9.64 14.81 -14.30
N GLY A 92 -10.11 14.43 -13.10
CA GLY A 92 -9.54 13.37 -12.30
C GLY A 92 -8.36 13.81 -11.45
N TYR A 93 -8.12 15.12 -11.25
CA TYR A 93 -7.08 15.59 -10.34
C TYR A 93 -7.42 15.25 -8.89
N ARG A 94 -6.38 14.90 -8.13
CA ARG A 94 -6.52 14.41 -6.76
C ARG A 94 -6.05 15.43 -5.73
N THR A 95 -6.35 15.18 -4.47
CA THR A 95 -5.92 15.96 -3.31
C THR A 95 -4.41 16.06 -3.18
N ALA A 96 -3.66 15.02 -3.56
CA ALA A 96 -2.20 15.03 -3.63
C ALA A 96 -1.74 15.25 -5.08
N PRO A 97 -0.67 16.06 -5.32
CA PRO A 97 -0.10 16.21 -6.65
C PRO A 97 0.67 14.96 -7.06
N SER A 98 0.59 14.60 -8.35
CA SER A 98 1.28 13.46 -8.94
C SER A 98 2.10 13.89 -10.16
N ALA A 99 3.26 13.27 -10.35
CA ALA A 99 4.08 13.47 -11.55
C ALA A 99 3.30 13.04 -12.79
N GLY A 100 3.13 13.95 -13.74
CA GLY A 100 2.34 13.71 -14.96
C GLY A 100 0.86 13.41 -14.72
N ALA A 101 0.34 13.64 -13.52
CA ALA A 101 -1.01 13.23 -13.09
C ALA A 101 -1.27 11.71 -13.29
N LEU A 102 -0.25 10.88 -13.08
CA LEU A 102 -0.32 9.43 -13.26
C LEU A 102 -0.96 8.70 -12.07
N TYR A 103 -0.87 9.29 -10.86
CA TYR A 103 -1.49 8.79 -9.64
C TYR A 103 -1.18 7.31 -9.32
N PRO A 104 0.10 6.96 -9.16
CA PRO A 104 0.54 5.58 -8.92
C PRO A 104 0.27 5.07 -7.51
N LEU A 105 -0.40 5.83 -6.65
CA LEU A 105 -0.65 5.40 -5.27
C LEU A 105 -2.00 4.72 -5.14
N GLU A 106 -2.00 3.63 -4.38
CA GLU A 106 -3.17 2.95 -3.86
C GLU A 106 -3.21 3.08 -2.33
N LEU A 107 -4.40 3.24 -1.77
CA LEU A 107 -4.61 3.35 -0.34
C LEU A 107 -5.44 2.17 0.17
N TYR A 108 -4.96 1.58 1.26
CA TYR A 108 -5.70 0.55 1.99
C TYR A 108 -5.93 1.00 3.42
N ALA A 109 -6.97 0.45 4.05
CA ALA A 109 -7.19 0.54 5.49
C ALA A 109 -7.31 -0.87 6.07
N VAL A 110 -6.57 -1.13 7.14
CA VAL A 110 -6.57 -2.40 7.84
C VAL A 110 -7.13 -2.18 9.24
N THR A 111 -8.21 -2.88 9.55
CA THR A 111 -8.87 -2.88 10.86
C THR A 111 -8.73 -4.25 11.53
N ALA A 112 -9.28 -4.41 12.72
CA ALA A 112 -9.32 -5.71 13.41
C ALA A 112 -10.15 -6.78 12.67
N THR A 113 -11.01 -6.39 11.72
CA THR A 113 -11.97 -7.29 11.08
C THR A 113 -11.94 -7.28 9.55
N ALA A 114 -11.25 -6.30 8.94
CA ALA A 114 -11.28 -6.14 7.48
C ALA A 114 -10.01 -5.50 6.92
N VAL A 115 -9.73 -5.81 5.67
CA VAL A 115 -8.87 -5.03 4.78
C VAL A 115 -9.76 -4.36 3.74
N MET A 116 -9.59 -3.05 3.60
CA MET A 116 -10.32 -2.20 2.66
C MET A 116 -9.34 -1.58 1.67
N HIS A 117 -9.73 -1.51 0.40
CA HIS A 117 -8.98 -0.82 -0.66
C HIS A 117 -9.81 0.35 -1.19
N TYR A 118 -9.23 1.53 -1.20
CA TYR A 118 -9.90 2.75 -1.66
C TYR A 118 -9.95 2.83 -3.17
N LEU A 119 -11.12 3.07 -3.71
CA LEU A 119 -11.41 3.33 -5.12
C LEU A 119 -11.75 4.81 -5.27
N PRO A 120 -10.79 5.67 -5.71
CA PRO A 120 -11.03 7.11 -5.81
C PRO A 120 -12.17 7.47 -6.77
N ASP A 121 -12.31 6.68 -7.86
CA ASP A 121 -13.43 6.84 -8.78
C ASP A 121 -14.76 6.48 -8.10
N GLY A 122 -15.62 7.49 -7.98
CA GLY A 122 -16.90 7.39 -7.29
C GLY A 122 -16.79 7.39 -5.76
N HIS A 123 -15.60 7.61 -5.16
CA HIS A 123 -15.37 7.63 -3.72
C HIS A 123 -15.93 6.38 -3.04
N ARG A 124 -15.38 5.23 -3.39
CA ARG A 124 -15.84 3.91 -2.97
C ARG A 124 -14.73 3.14 -2.26
N VAL A 125 -15.11 2.06 -1.64
CA VAL A 125 -14.20 1.09 -1.04
C VAL A 125 -14.59 -0.31 -1.47
N GLU A 126 -13.60 -1.15 -1.77
CA GLU A 126 -13.79 -2.58 -1.81
C GLU A 126 -13.17 -3.20 -0.56
N SER A 127 -13.81 -4.24 0.00
CA SER A 127 -13.38 -4.83 1.27
C SER A 127 -13.43 -6.35 1.26
N ARG A 128 -12.61 -6.94 2.13
CA ARG A 128 -12.63 -8.35 2.48
C ARG A 128 -12.51 -8.52 4.00
N ALA A 129 -13.14 -9.57 4.53
CA ALA A 129 -12.96 -9.93 5.93
C ALA A 129 -11.51 -10.38 6.19
N ASP A 130 -10.89 -9.86 7.26
CA ASP A 130 -9.55 -10.22 7.69
C ASP A 130 -9.37 -9.89 9.18
N THR A 131 -8.93 -10.86 9.96
CA THR A 131 -8.73 -10.71 11.41
C THR A 131 -7.26 -10.82 11.83
N SER A 132 -6.34 -10.95 10.89
CA SER A 132 -4.93 -11.21 11.14
C SER A 132 -4.00 -10.07 10.69
N SER A 133 -4.38 -9.32 9.67
CA SER A 133 -3.51 -8.34 9.04
C SER A 133 -3.13 -7.19 9.97
N LEU A 134 -4.04 -6.70 10.81
CA LEU A 134 -3.72 -5.61 11.74
C LEU A 134 -2.59 -6.00 12.71
N THR A 135 -2.71 -7.16 13.35
CA THR A 135 -1.66 -7.68 14.25
C THR A 135 -0.37 -7.97 13.48
N GLY A 136 -0.49 -8.60 12.31
CA GLY A 136 0.66 -8.91 11.47
C GLY A 136 1.45 -7.67 11.00
N LEU A 137 0.79 -6.54 10.73
CA LEU A 137 1.47 -5.28 10.43
C LEU A 137 2.27 -4.77 11.65
N GLY A 138 1.74 -4.92 12.87
CA GLY A 138 2.46 -4.61 14.10
C GLY A 138 3.73 -5.43 14.24
N ASP A 139 3.65 -6.75 14.02
CA ASP A 139 4.78 -7.67 14.08
C ASP A 139 5.90 -7.32 13.08
N LEU A 140 5.52 -6.76 11.92
CA LEU A 140 6.45 -6.34 10.88
C LEU A 140 7.09 -4.96 11.12
N ALA A 141 6.66 -4.20 12.12
CA ALA A 141 7.04 -2.81 12.34
C ALA A 141 8.27 -2.62 13.25
N PHE A 142 9.21 -3.56 13.28
CA PHE A 142 10.52 -3.46 13.96
C PHE A 142 10.44 -2.96 15.41
N GLY A 143 9.61 -3.61 16.23
CA GLY A 143 9.46 -3.29 17.67
C GLY A 143 8.56 -2.09 17.94
N GLN A 144 7.71 -1.71 16.99
CA GLN A 144 6.68 -0.69 17.17
C GLN A 144 5.32 -1.35 17.48
N ASP A 145 5.28 -2.16 18.55
CA ASP A 145 4.12 -2.99 18.93
C ASP A 145 2.84 -2.16 19.15
N TRP A 146 2.98 -0.88 19.48
CA TRP A 146 1.88 0.06 19.60
C TRP A 146 1.09 0.27 18.29
N LEU A 147 1.66 -0.05 17.12
CA LEU A 147 1.00 0.11 15.81
C LEU A 147 -0.31 -0.67 15.75
N SER A 148 -0.32 -1.91 16.22
CA SER A 148 -1.51 -2.77 16.23
C SER A 148 -2.56 -2.38 17.29
N SER A 149 -2.27 -1.41 18.16
CA SER A 149 -3.26 -0.85 19.09
C SER A 149 -4.17 0.21 18.45
N ALA A 150 -3.80 0.72 17.27
CA ALA A 150 -4.66 1.60 16.51
C ALA A 150 -5.88 0.87 15.97
N PRO A 151 -7.09 1.46 16.01
CA PRO A 151 -8.28 0.84 15.43
C PRO A 151 -8.19 0.68 13.92
N VAL A 152 -7.39 1.50 13.24
CA VAL A 152 -7.15 1.43 11.81
C VAL A 152 -5.68 1.74 11.49
N VAL A 153 -5.12 1.03 10.53
CA VAL A 153 -3.83 1.37 9.91
C VAL A 153 -4.08 1.65 8.44
N LEU A 154 -3.88 2.90 8.00
CA LEU A 154 -3.87 3.21 6.59
C LEU A 154 -2.52 2.77 6.00
N VAL A 155 -2.57 2.14 4.84
CA VAL A 155 -1.40 1.62 4.13
C VAL A 155 -1.27 2.35 2.81
N VAL A 156 -0.15 3.02 2.61
CA VAL A 156 0.16 3.74 1.37
C VAL A 156 1.03 2.85 0.51
N VAL A 157 0.54 2.51 -0.66
CA VAL A 157 1.14 1.56 -1.59
C VAL A 157 1.50 2.27 -2.88
N GLY A 158 2.72 2.07 -3.37
CA GLY A 158 3.18 2.55 -4.67
C GLY A 158 3.06 1.47 -5.73
N VAL A 159 2.65 1.88 -6.95
CA VAL A 159 2.57 1.03 -8.14
C VAL A 159 3.41 1.67 -9.26
N ASP A 160 4.67 1.32 -9.31
CA ASP A 160 5.66 2.00 -10.16
C ASP A 160 5.41 1.87 -11.68
N ALA A 161 4.66 0.86 -12.11
CA ALA A 161 4.57 0.48 -13.54
C ALA A 161 4.13 1.64 -14.45
N LEU A 162 3.15 2.46 -14.03
CA LEU A 162 2.67 3.60 -14.82
C LEU A 162 3.72 4.72 -14.88
N THR A 163 4.32 5.04 -13.74
CA THR A 163 5.33 6.08 -13.61
C THR A 163 6.62 5.68 -14.32
N GLN A 164 6.97 4.38 -14.28
CA GLN A 164 8.15 3.84 -14.97
C GLN A 164 8.04 3.94 -16.49
N ALA A 165 6.86 3.77 -17.06
CA ALA A 165 6.65 3.92 -18.50
C ALA A 165 6.93 5.34 -18.99
N GLU A 166 6.65 6.37 -18.17
CA GLU A 166 6.85 7.79 -18.53
C GLU A 166 8.23 8.32 -18.12
N TYR A 167 8.70 7.94 -16.92
CA TYR A 167 9.89 8.54 -16.28
C TYR A 167 11.08 7.60 -16.10
N GLY A 168 10.96 6.33 -16.50
CA GLY A 168 12.05 5.36 -16.44
C GLY A 168 12.64 5.23 -15.03
N ALA A 169 13.96 5.38 -14.91
CA ALA A 169 14.67 5.20 -13.63
C ALA A 169 14.31 6.23 -12.53
N LEU A 170 13.59 7.29 -12.84
CA LEU A 170 13.12 8.27 -11.84
C LEU A 170 11.77 7.92 -11.23
N ALA A 171 11.13 6.86 -11.69
CA ALA A 171 9.76 6.50 -11.30
C ALA A 171 9.63 6.33 -9.79
N SER A 172 10.45 5.49 -9.17
CA SER A 172 10.41 5.21 -7.74
C SER A 172 10.56 6.49 -6.90
N ASP A 173 11.50 7.37 -7.26
CA ASP A 173 11.69 8.67 -6.62
C ASP A 173 10.42 9.54 -6.65
N PHE A 174 9.67 9.51 -7.75
CA PHE A 174 8.44 10.29 -7.88
C PHE A 174 7.29 9.67 -7.10
N VAL A 175 7.18 8.36 -7.10
CA VAL A 175 6.17 7.62 -6.31
C VAL A 175 6.40 7.86 -4.81
N GLU A 176 7.65 7.78 -4.34
CA GLU A 176 7.99 8.06 -2.93
C GLU A 176 7.65 9.50 -2.51
N ARG A 177 7.95 10.50 -3.39
CA ARG A 177 7.59 11.90 -3.13
C ARG A 177 6.08 12.08 -3.06
N GLU A 178 5.33 11.47 -3.96
CA GLU A 178 3.87 11.50 -3.94
C GLU A 178 3.31 10.84 -2.68
N ALA A 179 3.87 9.69 -2.26
CA ALA A 179 3.50 9.03 -1.03
C ALA A 179 3.68 9.95 0.19
N GLY A 180 4.76 10.74 0.23
CA GLY A 180 4.97 11.77 1.24
C GLY A 180 3.89 12.86 1.22
N HIS A 181 3.48 13.33 0.02
CA HIS A 181 2.42 14.33 -0.12
C HIS A 181 1.05 13.80 0.37
N ALA A 182 0.68 12.60 -0.10
CA ALA A 182 -0.58 11.96 0.29
C ALA A 182 -0.62 11.66 1.79
N THR A 183 0.47 11.12 2.34
CA THR A 183 0.59 10.83 3.77
C THR A 183 0.47 12.12 4.60
N GLN A 184 1.12 13.22 4.19
CA GLN A 184 0.98 14.49 4.90
C GLN A 184 -0.46 15.00 4.89
N ASN A 185 -1.19 14.86 3.78
CA ASN A 185 -2.61 15.22 3.72
C ASN A 185 -3.45 14.39 4.70
N ILE A 186 -3.20 13.06 4.77
CA ILE A 186 -3.85 12.17 5.74
C ILE A 186 -3.58 12.64 7.19
N LEU A 187 -2.32 12.97 7.51
CA LEU A 187 -1.96 13.43 8.86
C LEU A 187 -2.62 14.76 9.24
N LEU A 188 -2.72 15.68 8.28
CA LEU A 188 -3.43 16.94 8.50
C LEU A 188 -4.93 16.70 8.69
N GLN A 189 -5.53 15.83 7.87
CA GLN A 189 -6.93 15.48 8.01
C GLN A 189 -7.23 14.77 9.34
N ALA A 190 -6.36 13.84 9.77
CA ALA A 190 -6.48 13.20 11.07
C ALA A 190 -6.47 14.25 12.21
N THR A 191 -5.56 15.23 12.14
CA THR A 191 -5.49 16.32 13.11
C THR A 191 -6.77 17.16 13.10
N ALA A 192 -7.32 17.47 11.91
CA ALA A 192 -8.57 18.23 11.78
C ALA A 192 -9.81 17.47 12.30
N LEU A 193 -9.68 16.15 12.48
CA LEU A 193 -10.70 15.27 13.06
C LEU A 193 -10.40 14.90 14.52
N ASP A 194 -9.48 15.63 15.18
CA ASP A 194 -9.03 15.35 16.56
C ASP A 194 -8.47 13.93 16.76
N LEU A 195 -7.89 13.32 15.71
CA LEU A 195 -7.32 11.99 15.75
C LEU A 195 -5.80 12.01 15.94
N ALA A 196 -5.29 11.06 16.69
CA ALA A 196 -3.89 10.71 16.73
C ALA A 196 -3.52 9.94 15.44
N ALA A 197 -2.39 10.32 14.83
CA ALA A 197 -1.84 9.61 13.68
C ALA A 197 -0.32 9.77 13.63
N VAL A 198 0.37 8.81 13.00
CA VAL A 198 1.82 8.88 12.80
C VAL A 198 2.23 8.10 11.53
N PRO A 199 3.13 8.65 10.69
CA PRO A 199 3.66 7.90 9.56
C PRO A 199 4.78 6.97 10.03
N VAL A 200 4.70 5.70 9.70
CA VAL A 200 5.68 4.67 9.99
C VAL A 200 6.32 4.23 8.68
N GLY A 201 7.63 4.47 8.53
CA GLY A 201 8.45 3.98 7.42
C GLY A 201 9.43 2.86 7.83
N GLY A 202 9.50 2.55 9.13
CA GLY A 202 10.39 1.51 9.67
C GLY A 202 9.65 0.18 9.88
N PHE A 203 9.53 -0.63 8.83
CA PHE A 203 8.88 -1.95 8.84
C PHE A 203 9.46 -2.83 7.71
N ASP A 204 9.05 -4.10 7.59
CA ASP A 204 9.35 -4.96 6.44
C ASP A 204 8.32 -4.74 5.31
N PRO A 205 8.64 -3.95 4.25
CA PRO A 205 7.67 -3.65 3.19
C PRO A 205 7.29 -4.90 2.37
N ALA A 206 8.23 -5.82 2.14
CA ALA A 206 7.94 -7.05 1.42
C ALA A 206 7.08 -8.01 2.25
N GLY A 207 7.30 -8.06 3.57
CA GLY A 207 6.44 -8.77 4.52
C GLY A 207 5.03 -8.21 4.52
N ALA A 208 4.88 -6.90 4.59
CA ALA A 208 3.58 -6.23 4.56
C ALA A 208 2.83 -6.46 3.24
N ALA A 209 3.52 -6.39 2.09
CA ALA A 209 2.91 -6.69 0.79
C ALA A 209 2.40 -8.15 0.71
N ARG A 210 3.18 -9.12 1.22
CA ARG A 210 2.74 -10.52 1.30
C ARG A 210 1.57 -10.73 2.25
N LEU A 211 1.62 -10.11 3.44
CA LEU A 211 0.56 -10.19 4.44
C LEU A 211 -0.78 -9.69 3.90
N LEU A 212 -0.74 -8.58 3.17
CA LEU A 212 -1.92 -7.99 2.55
C LEU A 212 -2.31 -8.64 1.21
N ALA A 213 -1.55 -9.64 0.74
CA ALA A 213 -1.71 -10.31 -0.55
C ALA A 213 -1.75 -9.32 -1.74
N LEU A 214 -0.91 -8.27 -1.70
CA LEU A 214 -0.85 -7.27 -2.75
C LEU A 214 -0.36 -7.87 -4.06
N PRO A 215 -0.82 -7.38 -5.21
CA PRO A 215 -0.35 -7.83 -6.52
C PRO A 215 1.16 -7.60 -6.71
N PRO A 216 1.84 -8.36 -7.57
CA PRO A 216 3.24 -8.10 -7.92
C PRO A 216 3.45 -6.68 -8.42
N GLY A 217 4.52 -6.02 -8.00
CA GLY A 217 4.83 -4.64 -8.38
C GLY A 217 4.17 -3.56 -7.49
N HIS A 218 3.46 -3.99 -6.45
CA HIS A 218 2.93 -3.10 -5.41
C HIS A 218 3.91 -3.06 -4.23
N GLU A 219 4.34 -1.89 -3.82
CA GLU A 219 5.28 -1.68 -2.71
C GLU A 219 4.61 -0.88 -1.60
N VAL A 220 4.67 -1.40 -0.36
CA VAL A 220 4.19 -0.67 0.80
C VAL A 220 5.22 0.38 1.20
N ILE A 221 4.83 1.67 1.17
CA ILE A 221 5.73 2.80 1.44
C ILE A 221 5.54 3.32 2.86
N TYR A 222 4.29 3.45 3.33
CA TYR A 222 3.97 3.90 4.68
C TYR A 222 2.88 3.05 5.31
N LEU A 223 3.01 2.85 6.63
CA LEU A 223 1.92 2.45 7.52
C LEU A 223 1.54 3.69 8.34
N VAL A 224 0.26 4.03 8.37
CA VAL A 224 -0.24 5.20 9.10
C VAL A 224 -1.33 4.74 10.07
N PRO A 225 -0.97 4.32 11.30
CA PRO A 225 -1.94 4.04 12.34
C PRO A 225 -2.67 5.33 12.73
N VAL A 226 -3.99 5.24 12.87
CA VAL A 226 -4.91 6.33 13.17
C VAL A 226 -5.94 5.85 14.18
N GLY A 227 -6.30 6.71 15.12
CA GLY A 227 -7.33 6.45 16.12
C GLY A 227 -7.57 7.65 17.03
N GLU A 228 -8.58 7.58 17.88
CA GLU A 228 -8.78 8.59 18.93
C GLU A 228 -7.59 8.56 19.90
N PRO A 229 -7.07 9.72 20.33
CA PRO A 229 -5.99 9.80 21.31
C PRO A 229 -6.46 9.34 22.71
N VAL A 230 -5.58 8.65 23.46
CA VAL A 230 -5.87 8.34 24.86
C VAL A 230 -5.99 9.62 25.66
N GLY A 231 -7.08 9.77 26.44
CA GLY A 231 -7.33 10.93 27.31
C GLY A 231 -8.10 12.07 26.64
N ALA A 232 -8.69 11.86 25.47
CA ALA A 232 -9.63 12.81 24.84
C ALA A 232 -10.98 12.91 25.59
N ASP A 233 -11.24 12.03 26.56
CA ASP A 233 -12.43 12.09 27.41
C ASP A 233 -12.29 13.22 28.43
N GLY A 234 -12.70 14.41 28.03
CA GLY A 234 -13.16 15.51 28.94
C GLY A 234 -12.11 16.12 29.87
N SER A 235 -11.35 17.07 29.39
CA SER A 235 -10.85 18.17 30.23
C SER A 235 -11.67 19.42 30.01
#